data_87bbe1640b3637dc322f674b9b35d05c
#
_entry.id   87bbe1640b3637dc322f674b9b35d05c
#
_cell.length_a   1.000
_cell.length_b   1.000
_cell.length_c   1.000
_cell.angle_alpha   90.00
_cell.angle_beta   90.00
_cell.angle_gamma   90.00
#
_symmetry.space_group_name_H-M   'P 1'
#
loop_
_entity.id
_entity.type
_entity.pdbx_description
1 polymer ?
#
loop_
_entity_poly.entity_id
_entity_poly.type
_entity_poly.pdbx_seq_one_letter_code
_entity_poly.pdbx_strand_id
1 'polypeptide(L)'
;MSVLQWLFEAQIQFGSKSISYREIIGGLLGLTSAVFGLKRKVFAWPVGITGDALLFTVFLGAVFSFGADDQEKNFYGQAGRNLLLIFVSIYGWIRWTQHRKSGAPGTPAVVPRWTTTKEKMVLVPAIIIFYTLAYQLFKSLGQTGTWLAVDTWIFTGTALATFGMSRGYVEFWLVWVAVDLVGVPFAFS
;
A
#
# COMPACT_ATOMS: atom_id res chain seq x y z
N MET A 1 31.70 -8.00 3.64
CA MET A 1 30.26 -7.60 3.65
C MET A 1 29.48 -8.70 2.96
N SER A 2 28.48 -9.29 3.63
CA SER A 2 27.57 -10.23 2.97
C SER A 2 26.63 -9.43 2.04
N VAL A 3 26.12 -10.07 0.97
CA VAL A 3 25.13 -9.43 0.06
C VAL A 3 23.93 -8.91 0.83
N LEU A 4 23.53 -9.61 1.89
CA LEU A 4 22.44 -9.20 2.78
C LEU A 4 22.81 -7.92 3.55
N GLN A 5 23.98 -7.85 4.18
CA GLN A 5 24.43 -6.64 4.87
C GLN A 5 24.48 -5.44 3.91
N TRP A 6 25.03 -5.64 2.71
CA TRP A 6 25.03 -4.58 1.70
C TRP A 6 23.61 -4.10 1.37
N LEU A 7 22.65 -5.00 1.15
CA LEU A 7 21.27 -4.65 0.83
C LEU A 7 20.60 -3.86 1.97
N PHE A 8 20.96 -4.15 3.22
CA PHE A 8 20.37 -3.48 4.39
C PHE A 8 21.02 -2.14 4.72
N GLU A 9 22.30 -1.96 4.44
CA GLU A 9 23.08 -0.79 4.84
C GLU A 9 23.32 0.19 3.68
N ALA A 10 23.25 -0.29 2.42
CA ALA A 10 23.55 0.55 1.26
C ALA A 10 22.47 1.62 1.05
N GLN A 11 22.95 2.86 0.93
CA GLN A 11 22.13 4.05 0.70
C GLN A 11 22.73 4.90 -0.42
N ILE A 12 21.89 5.57 -1.18
CA ILE A 12 22.28 6.59 -2.16
C ILE A 12 21.96 7.95 -1.56
N GLN A 13 22.92 8.87 -1.59
CA GLN A 13 22.70 10.25 -1.18
C GLN A 13 22.20 11.09 -2.36
N PHE A 14 21.03 11.72 -2.18
CA PHE A 14 20.49 12.73 -3.07
C PHE A 14 20.40 14.06 -2.32
N GLY A 15 21.39 14.92 -2.48
CA GLY A 15 21.47 16.19 -1.75
C GLY A 15 21.60 15.94 -0.24
N SER A 16 20.64 16.43 0.53
CA SER A 16 20.58 16.26 2.00
C SER A 16 19.83 14.98 2.45
N LYS A 17 19.22 14.24 1.51
CA LYS A 17 18.44 13.03 1.84
C LYS A 17 19.19 11.77 1.44
N SER A 18 19.20 10.76 2.30
CA SER A 18 19.67 9.41 1.99
C SER A 18 18.49 8.50 1.71
N ILE A 19 18.55 7.75 0.60
CA ILE A 19 17.50 6.80 0.19
C ILE A 19 18.13 5.40 0.19
N SER A 20 17.47 4.44 0.85
CA SER A 20 17.97 3.08 0.89
C SER A 20 17.71 2.34 -0.44
N TYR A 21 18.59 1.43 -0.83
CA TYR A 21 18.34 0.58 -2.02
C TYR A 21 17.07 -0.24 -1.88
N ARG A 22 16.70 -0.65 -0.67
CA ARG A 22 15.43 -1.37 -0.39
C ARG A 22 14.22 -0.53 -0.74
N GLU A 23 14.27 0.77 -0.47
CA GLU A 23 13.20 1.71 -0.79
C GLU A 23 13.06 1.86 -2.32
N ILE A 24 14.16 2.01 -3.03
CA ILE A 24 14.16 2.09 -4.50
C ILE A 24 13.64 0.79 -5.11
N ILE A 25 14.16 -0.35 -4.67
CA ILE A 25 13.74 -1.67 -5.20
C ILE A 25 12.28 -1.93 -4.84
N GLY A 26 11.85 -1.64 -3.61
CA GLY A 26 10.46 -1.79 -3.18
C GLY A 26 9.51 -0.93 -4.02
N GLY A 27 9.87 0.33 -4.28
CA GLY A 27 9.13 1.22 -5.16
C GLY A 27 9.03 0.72 -6.60
N LEU A 28 10.16 0.25 -7.18
CA LEU A 28 10.17 -0.34 -8.52
C LEU A 28 9.31 -1.61 -8.62
N LEU A 29 9.33 -2.46 -7.59
CA LEU A 29 8.45 -3.63 -7.51
C LEU A 29 6.98 -3.21 -7.40
N GLY A 30 6.66 -2.17 -6.64
CA GLY A 30 5.32 -1.59 -6.56
C GLY A 30 4.82 -1.11 -7.93
N LEU A 31 5.63 -0.35 -8.67
CA LEU A 31 5.31 0.08 -10.03
C LEU A 31 5.13 -1.11 -10.99
N THR A 32 6.01 -2.10 -10.91
CA THR A 32 5.92 -3.32 -11.71
C THR A 32 4.65 -4.10 -11.40
N SER A 33 4.28 -4.21 -10.12
CA SER A 33 3.02 -4.80 -9.66
C SER A 33 1.82 -4.05 -10.24
N ALA A 34 1.82 -2.73 -10.23
CA ALA A 34 0.75 -1.92 -10.81
C ALA A 34 0.58 -2.18 -12.30
N VAL A 35 1.68 -2.26 -13.08
CA VAL A 35 1.64 -2.58 -14.51
C VAL A 35 1.07 -3.99 -14.76
N PHE A 36 1.46 -4.99 -13.96
CA PHE A 36 0.88 -6.32 -14.06
C PHE A 36 -0.59 -6.36 -13.62
N GLY A 37 -0.97 -5.56 -12.63
CA GLY A 37 -2.35 -5.38 -12.18
C GLY A 37 -3.24 -4.81 -13.29
N LEU A 38 -2.78 -3.77 -14.00
CA LEU A 38 -3.45 -3.22 -15.17
C LEU A 38 -3.66 -4.28 -16.27
N LYS A 39 -2.68 -5.14 -16.47
CA LYS A 39 -2.76 -6.28 -17.41
C LYS A 39 -3.53 -7.49 -16.83
N ARG A 40 -4.11 -7.37 -15.64
CA ARG A 40 -4.88 -8.44 -14.94
C ARG A 40 -4.10 -9.74 -14.79
N LYS A 41 -2.79 -9.65 -14.59
CA LYS A 41 -1.91 -10.80 -14.37
C LYS A 41 -1.88 -11.14 -12.88
N VAL A 42 -2.11 -12.41 -12.52
CA VAL A 42 -2.02 -12.89 -11.13
C VAL A 42 -0.65 -12.56 -10.51
N PHE A 43 0.39 -12.52 -11.32
CA PHE A 43 1.76 -12.23 -10.90
C PHE A 43 1.93 -10.81 -10.31
N ALA A 44 1.00 -9.90 -10.52
CA ALA A 44 0.98 -8.60 -9.87
C ALA A 44 1.07 -8.73 -8.34
N TRP A 45 0.31 -9.65 -7.76
CA TRP A 45 0.22 -9.81 -6.31
C TRP A 45 1.52 -10.20 -5.63
N PRO A 46 2.22 -11.31 -6.02
CA PRO A 46 3.49 -11.66 -5.38
C PRO A 46 4.58 -10.59 -5.59
N VAL A 47 4.60 -9.90 -6.73
CA VAL A 47 5.54 -8.78 -6.95
C VAL A 47 5.23 -7.62 -6.00
N GLY A 48 3.94 -7.27 -5.83
CA GLY A 48 3.52 -6.23 -4.89
C GLY A 48 3.85 -6.59 -3.44
N ILE A 49 3.52 -7.82 -3.01
CA ILE A 49 3.85 -8.32 -1.67
C ILE A 49 5.36 -8.22 -1.39
N THR A 50 6.20 -8.56 -2.35
CA THR A 50 7.66 -8.46 -2.20
C THR A 50 8.10 -7.00 -2.05
N GLY A 51 7.52 -6.09 -2.84
CA GLY A 51 7.77 -4.65 -2.74
C GLY A 51 7.35 -4.09 -1.37
N ASP A 52 6.11 -4.39 -0.94
CA ASP A 52 5.58 -3.97 0.36
C ASP A 52 6.39 -4.53 1.53
N ALA A 53 6.87 -5.78 1.44
CA ALA A 53 7.71 -6.40 2.46
C ALA A 53 9.08 -5.68 2.58
N LEU A 54 9.70 -5.32 1.46
CA LEU A 54 10.94 -4.53 1.48
C LEU A 54 10.71 -3.16 2.11
N LEU A 55 9.67 -2.44 1.69
CA LEU A 55 9.32 -1.14 2.25
C LEU A 55 8.97 -1.25 3.75
N PHE A 56 8.25 -2.28 4.15
CA PHE A 56 7.98 -2.54 5.57
C PHE A 56 9.26 -2.64 6.39
N THR A 57 10.28 -3.37 5.89
CA THR A 57 11.58 -3.48 6.59
C THR A 57 12.33 -2.16 6.67
N VAL A 58 12.19 -1.27 5.68
CA VAL A 58 12.76 0.09 5.71
C VAL A 58 12.13 0.90 6.83
N PHE A 59 10.80 1.00 6.83
CA PHE A 59 10.07 1.82 7.80
C PHE A 59 10.12 1.24 9.21
N LEU A 60 10.16 -0.09 9.36
CA LEU A 60 10.36 -0.74 10.65
C LEU A 60 11.76 -0.47 11.21
N GLY A 61 12.79 -0.50 10.35
CA GLY A 61 14.16 -0.15 10.73
C GLY A 61 14.28 1.30 11.23
N ALA A 62 13.59 2.23 10.58
CA ALA A 62 13.53 3.63 11.01
C ALA A 62 12.83 3.80 12.37
N VAL A 63 11.80 2.99 12.66
CA VAL A 63 11.10 2.98 13.95
C VAL A 63 12.01 2.53 15.10
N PHE A 64 12.91 1.58 14.85
CA PHE A 64 13.82 1.02 15.86
C PHE A 64 15.19 1.70 15.92
N SER A 65 15.48 2.67 15.07
CA SER A 65 16.70 3.46 15.19
C SER A 65 16.59 4.44 16.38
N PHE A 66 17.21 4.06 17.48
CA PHE A 66 17.27 4.84 18.70
C PHE A 66 17.98 6.19 18.45
N GLY A 67 17.27 7.28 18.53
CA GLY A 67 17.83 8.63 18.55
C GLY A 67 17.49 9.54 17.38
N ALA A 68 16.49 9.25 16.59
CA ALA A 68 15.98 10.16 15.58
C ALA A 68 14.95 11.12 16.16
N ASP A 69 15.05 12.39 15.75
CA ASP A 69 14.17 13.50 16.09
C ASP A 69 12.67 13.23 15.82
N ASP A 70 11.79 14.14 16.23
CA ASP A 70 10.31 14.11 16.16
C ASP A 70 9.64 13.64 14.85
N GLN A 71 10.40 13.37 13.81
CA GLN A 71 9.94 12.74 12.56
C GLN A 71 9.63 11.24 12.68
N GLU A 72 10.04 10.57 13.77
CA GLU A 72 9.80 9.12 13.98
C GLU A 72 8.33 8.73 14.00
N LYS A 73 7.45 9.64 14.42
CA LYS A 73 6.00 9.37 14.53
C LYS A 73 5.30 9.05 13.21
N ASN A 74 5.90 9.44 12.08
CA ASN A 74 5.31 9.22 10.75
C ASN A 74 5.63 7.82 10.18
N PHE A 75 6.67 7.14 10.66
CA PHE A 75 7.07 5.85 10.12
C PHE A 75 6.19 4.69 10.57
N TYR A 76 5.56 4.75 11.74
CA TYR A 76 4.60 3.74 12.20
C TYR A 76 3.40 3.61 11.25
N GLY A 77 2.86 4.73 10.78
CA GLY A 77 1.76 4.74 9.80
C GLY A 77 2.18 4.09 8.48
N GLN A 78 3.39 4.38 8.00
CA GLN A 78 3.92 3.82 6.77
C GLN A 78 4.24 2.31 6.91
N ALA A 79 4.86 1.89 8.01
CA ALA A 79 5.08 0.48 8.30
C ALA A 79 3.75 -0.29 8.41
N GLY A 80 2.79 0.25 9.16
CA GLY A 80 1.44 -0.31 9.28
C GLY A 80 0.71 -0.42 7.95
N ARG A 81 0.85 0.58 7.08
CA ARG A 81 0.29 0.57 5.72
C ARG A 81 0.86 -0.58 4.88
N ASN A 82 2.19 -0.73 4.84
CA ASN A 82 2.80 -1.81 4.06
C ASN A 82 2.41 -3.19 4.59
N LEU A 83 2.33 -3.35 5.92
CA LEU A 83 1.86 -4.59 6.52
C LEU A 83 0.41 -4.90 6.14
N LEU A 84 -0.48 -3.91 6.20
CA LEU A 84 -1.88 -4.06 5.79
C LEU A 84 -1.98 -4.41 4.30
N LEU A 85 -1.18 -3.75 3.44
CA LEU A 85 -1.14 -4.03 2.01
C LEU A 85 -0.70 -5.46 1.72
N ILE A 86 0.26 -6.00 2.46
CA ILE A 86 0.67 -7.40 2.34
C ILE A 86 -0.54 -8.32 2.58
N PHE A 87 -1.32 -8.11 3.66
CA PHE A 87 -2.49 -8.94 3.95
C PHE A 87 -3.58 -8.83 2.87
N VAL A 88 -3.88 -7.61 2.43
CA VAL A 88 -4.88 -7.38 1.36
C VAL A 88 -4.40 -7.98 0.04
N SER A 89 -3.10 -7.89 -0.25
CA SER A 89 -2.50 -8.47 -1.46
C SER A 89 -2.49 -9.99 -1.43
N ILE A 90 -2.25 -10.62 -0.28
CA ILE A 90 -2.40 -12.08 -0.13
C ILE A 90 -3.84 -12.52 -0.41
N TYR A 91 -4.82 -11.79 0.13
CA TYR A 91 -6.24 -12.04 -0.18
C TYR A 91 -6.52 -11.91 -1.70
N GLY A 92 -6.02 -10.85 -2.33
CA GLY A 92 -6.15 -10.62 -3.78
C GLY A 92 -5.51 -11.74 -4.60
N TRP A 93 -4.31 -12.17 -4.21
CA TRP A 93 -3.59 -13.27 -4.86
C TRP A 93 -4.37 -14.57 -4.82
N ILE A 94 -4.84 -14.97 -3.62
CA ILE A 94 -5.67 -16.18 -3.45
C ILE A 94 -6.91 -16.10 -4.34
N ARG A 95 -7.63 -14.98 -4.28
CA ARG A 95 -8.85 -14.77 -5.03
C ARG A 95 -8.65 -14.85 -6.57
N TRP A 96 -7.64 -14.14 -7.08
CA TRP A 96 -7.35 -14.14 -8.52
C TRP A 96 -6.85 -15.50 -9.02
N THR A 97 -6.08 -16.21 -8.18
CA THR A 97 -5.62 -17.56 -8.48
C THR A 97 -6.78 -18.54 -8.55
N GLN A 98 -7.71 -18.48 -7.59
CA GLN A 98 -8.91 -19.32 -7.59
C GLN A 98 -9.79 -19.03 -8.81
N HIS A 99 -10.04 -17.76 -9.10
CA HIS A 99 -10.87 -17.38 -10.27
C HIS A 99 -10.24 -17.84 -11.58
N ARG A 100 -8.92 -17.71 -11.72
CA ARG A 100 -8.21 -18.20 -12.92
C ARG A 100 -8.24 -19.71 -13.07
N LYS A 101 -8.20 -20.45 -11.96
CA LYS A 101 -8.27 -21.93 -11.99
C LYS A 101 -9.66 -22.45 -12.36
N SER A 102 -10.72 -21.72 -11.99
CA SER A 102 -12.10 -22.10 -12.27
C SER A 102 -12.60 -21.66 -13.66
N GLY A 103 -11.85 -20.78 -14.36
CA GLY A 103 -12.19 -20.27 -15.68
C GLY A 103 -11.60 -21.10 -16.82
N ALA A 104 -12.13 -20.91 -18.05
CA ALA A 104 -11.57 -21.53 -19.26
C ALA A 104 -10.14 -21.03 -19.54
N PRO A 105 -9.29 -21.80 -20.25
CA PRO A 105 -7.96 -21.35 -20.65
C PRO A 105 -8.01 -19.99 -21.36
N GLY A 106 -7.19 -19.02 -20.88
CA GLY A 106 -7.14 -17.67 -21.43
C GLY A 106 -8.07 -16.65 -20.77
N THR A 107 -8.95 -17.03 -19.85
CA THR A 107 -9.78 -16.07 -19.11
C THR A 107 -8.91 -15.17 -18.22
N PRO A 108 -9.24 -13.84 -18.14
CA PRO A 108 -8.52 -12.94 -17.25
C PRO A 108 -8.72 -13.33 -15.79
N ALA A 109 -7.73 -13.08 -14.96
CA ALA A 109 -7.77 -13.41 -13.54
C ALA A 109 -8.88 -12.67 -12.77
N VAL A 110 -9.38 -11.58 -13.31
CA VAL A 110 -10.50 -10.81 -12.77
C VAL A 110 -11.28 -10.16 -13.93
N VAL A 111 -12.60 -10.11 -13.79
CA VAL A 111 -13.48 -9.38 -14.71
C VAL A 111 -13.86 -8.06 -14.01
N PRO A 112 -13.50 -6.92 -14.59
CA PRO A 112 -13.90 -5.62 -14.04
C PRO A 112 -15.42 -5.47 -14.07
N ARG A 113 -15.96 -4.96 -12.95
CA ARG A 113 -17.39 -4.65 -12.83
C ARG A 113 -17.61 -3.46 -11.90
N TRP A 114 -18.72 -2.80 -12.07
CA TRP A 114 -19.18 -1.80 -11.10
C TRP A 114 -19.73 -2.49 -9.84
N THR A 115 -19.58 -1.83 -8.70
CA THR A 115 -20.21 -2.30 -7.46
C THR A 115 -21.73 -2.18 -7.55
N THR A 116 -22.41 -3.17 -7.02
CA THR A 116 -23.88 -3.15 -6.91
C THR A 116 -24.33 -2.21 -5.80
N THR A 117 -25.59 -1.77 -5.84
CA THR A 117 -26.15 -0.92 -4.77
C THR A 117 -26.04 -1.57 -3.40
N LYS A 118 -26.27 -2.89 -3.29
CA LYS A 118 -26.12 -3.64 -2.03
C LYS A 118 -24.68 -3.61 -1.52
N GLU A 119 -23.70 -3.79 -2.41
CA GLU A 119 -22.28 -3.69 -2.05
C GLU A 119 -21.92 -2.28 -1.59
N LYS A 120 -22.42 -1.24 -2.25
CA LYS A 120 -22.22 0.17 -1.83
C LYS A 120 -22.79 0.44 -0.44
N MET A 121 -23.98 -0.09 -0.15
CA MET A 121 -24.62 0.06 1.18
C MET A 121 -23.78 -0.56 2.32
N VAL A 122 -22.98 -1.58 2.02
CA VAL A 122 -22.06 -2.18 3.00
C VAL A 122 -20.70 -1.50 2.99
N LEU A 123 -20.16 -1.22 1.80
CA LEU A 123 -18.81 -0.67 1.65
C LEU A 123 -18.71 0.76 2.19
N VAL A 124 -19.70 1.61 1.92
CA VAL A 124 -19.63 3.02 2.35
C VAL A 124 -19.56 3.15 3.89
N PRO A 125 -20.45 2.52 4.68
CA PRO A 125 -20.28 2.52 6.14
C PRO A 125 -18.97 1.87 6.61
N ALA A 126 -18.55 0.76 5.97
CA ALA A 126 -17.30 0.10 6.31
C ALA A 126 -16.08 1.00 6.09
N ILE A 127 -16.08 1.79 5.00
CA ILE A 127 -15.04 2.79 4.71
C ILE A 127 -14.99 3.87 5.79
N ILE A 128 -16.15 4.40 6.17
CA ILE A 128 -16.24 5.44 7.21
C ILE A 128 -15.73 4.91 8.55
N ILE A 129 -16.16 3.71 8.93
CA ILE A 129 -15.70 3.06 10.17
C ILE A 129 -14.19 2.83 10.12
N PHE A 130 -13.67 2.29 9.02
CA PHE A 130 -12.24 2.01 8.86
C PHE A 130 -11.40 3.28 8.93
N TYR A 131 -11.82 4.35 8.24
CA TYR A 131 -11.16 5.66 8.32
C TYR A 131 -11.17 6.20 9.76
N THR A 132 -12.33 6.16 10.43
CA THR A 132 -12.47 6.66 11.80
C THR A 132 -11.57 5.90 12.77
N LEU A 133 -11.53 4.56 12.67
CA LEU A 133 -10.67 3.72 13.50
C LEU A 133 -9.19 4.00 13.23
N ALA A 134 -8.77 4.12 11.97
CA ALA A 134 -7.41 4.45 11.61
C ALA A 134 -7.01 5.86 12.10
N TYR A 135 -7.92 6.83 11.98
CA TYR A 135 -7.69 8.19 12.50
C TYR A 135 -7.48 8.20 14.01
N GLN A 136 -8.32 7.49 14.76
CA GLN A 136 -8.16 7.39 16.22
C GLN A 136 -6.87 6.65 16.61
N LEU A 137 -6.52 5.59 15.88
CA LEU A 137 -5.28 4.87 16.08
C LEU A 137 -4.06 5.79 15.87
N PHE A 138 -3.97 6.50 14.75
CA PHE A 138 -2.84 7.38 14.46
C PHE A 138 -2.77 8.55 15.44
N LYS A 139 -3.92 9.08 15.84
CA LYS A 139 -4.00 10.09 16.91
C LYS A 139 -3.45 9.56 18.24
N SER A 140 -3.79 8.33 18.63
CA SER A 140 -3.28 7.69 19.85
C SER A 140 -1.78 7.40 19.80
N LEU A 141 -1.22 7.21 18.60
CA LEU A 141 0.21 7.08 18.35
C LEU A 141 0.96 8.43 18.35
N GLY A 142 0.24 9.52 18.63
CA GLY A 142 0.81 10.85 18.78
C GLY A 142 0.87 11.69 17.50
N GLN A 143 0.26 11.24 16.40
CA GLN A 143 0.11 12.08 15.21
C GLN A 143 -0.90 13.20 15.45
N THR A 144 -0.61 14.40 14.94
CA THR A 144 -1.44 15.59 15.11
C THR A 144 -1.46 16.46 13.85
N GLY A 145 -2.38 17.43 13.82
CA GLY A 145 -2.44 18.42 12.74
C GLY A 145 -2.91 17.85 11.40
N THR A 146 -2.51 18.53 10.32
CA THR A 146 -2.90 18.18 8.95
C THR A 146 -2.35 16.82 8.51
N TRP A 147 -1.16 16.46 8.99
CA TRP A 147 -0.51 15.18 8.71
C TRP A 147 -1.36 13.99 9.14
N LEU A 148 -2.03 14.07 10.29
CA LEU A 148 -2.92 13.01 10.78
C LEU A 148 -4.03 12.68 9.78
N ALA A 149 -4.70 13.71 9.24
CA ALA A 149 -5.80 13.51 8.28
C ALA A 149 -5.30 12.95 6.94
N VAL A 150 -4.17 13.47 6.43
CA VAL A 150 -3.58 13.06 5.15
C VAL A 150 -3.04 11.63 5.23
N ASP A 151 -2.29 11.29 6.26
CA ASP A 151 -1.78 9.93 6.45
C ASP A 151 -2.92 8.91 6.60
N THR A 152 -3.97 9.27 7.36
CA THR A 152 -5.16 8.43 7.48
C THR A 152 -5.85 8.24 6.14
N TRP A 153 -5.95 9.30 5.32
CA TRP A 153 -6.51 9.23 3.98
C TRP A 153 -5.70 8.29 3.08
N ILE A 154 -4.38 8.47 3.03
CA ILE A 154 -3.48 7.64 2.22
C ILE A 154 -3.55 6.18 2.69
N PHE A 155 -3.49 5.94 4.00
CA PHE A 155 -3.57 4.59 4.59
C PHE A 155 -4.85 3.87 4.21
N THR A 156 -6.00 4.50 4.50
CA THR A 156 -7.30 3.88 4.27
C THR A 156 -7.62 3.77 2.78
N GLY A 157 -7.34 4.82 2.01
CA GLY A 157 -7.58 4.85 0.57
C GLY A 157 -6.78 3.78 -0.18
N THR A 158 -5.49 3.63 0.15
CA THR A 158 -4.62 2.62 -0.46
C THR A 158 -5.10 1.19 -0.15
N ALA A 159 -5.47 0.90 1.10
CA ALA A 159 -6.00 -0.40 1.49
C ALA A 159 -7.32 -0.72 0.76
N LEU A 160 -8.21 0.26 0.68
CA LEU A 160 -9.50 0.12 -0.01
C LEU A 160 -9.32 -0.06 -1.51
N ALA A 161 -8.47 0.73 -2.14
CA ALA A 161 -8.19 0.62 -3.57
C ALA A 161 -7.64 -0.77 -3.91
N THR A 162 -6.69 -1.28 -3.11
CA THR A 162 -6.13 -2.62 -3.27
C THR A 162 -7.18 -3.71 -3.05
N PHE A 163 -8.03 -3.58 -2.03
CA PHE A 163 -9.15 -4.48 -1.80
C PHE A 163 -10.13 -4.47 -2.97
N GLY A 164 -10.54 -3.29 -3.44
CA GLY A 164 -11.44 -3.16 -4.58
C GLY A 164 -10.86 -3.76 -5.87
N MET A 165 -9.56 -3.56 -6.11
CA MET A 165 -8.84 -4.19 -7.22
C MET A 165 -8.89 -5.73 -7.12
N SER A 166 -8.74 -6.29 -5.92
CA SER A 166 -8.84 -7.74 -5.70
C SER A 166 -10.23 -8.29 -6.05
N ARG A 167 -11.27 -7.48 -5.92
CA ARG A 167 -12.68 -7.80 -6.24
C ARG A 167 -13.06 -7.46 -7.68
N GLY A 168 -12.20 -6.74 -8.41
CA GLY A 168 -12.46 -6.26 -9.76
C GLY A 168 -13.40 -5.05 -9.81
N TYR A 169 -13.51 -4.29 -8.74
CA TYR A 169 -14.36 -3.09 -8.69
C TYR A 169 -13.72 -1.93 -9.44
N VAL A 170 -14.42 -1.41 -10.43
CA VAL A 170 -13.90 -0.33 -11.31
C VAL A 170 -13.74 0.98 -10.54
N GLU A 171 -14.68 1.31 -9.65
CA GLU A 171 -14.64 2.54 -8.86
C GLU A 171 -13.38 2.66 -8.01
N PHE A 172 -12.80 1.56 -7.58
CA PHE A 172 -11.63 1.55 -6.72
C PHE A 172 -10.34 1.95 -7.44
N TRP A 173 -10.32 1.95 -8.77
CA TRP A 173 -9.26 2.60 -9.55
C TRP A 173 -9.29 4.12 -9.37
N LEU A 174 -10.48 4.71 -9.26
CA LEU A 174 -10.62 6.13 -8.95
C LEU A 174 -10.17 6.48 -7.54
N VAL A 175 -10.28 5.53 -6.60
CA VAL A 175 -9.75 5.71 -5.24
C VAL A 175 -8.22 5.85 -5.28
N TRP A 176 -7.50 5.08 -6.10
CA TRP A 176 -6.06 5.25 -6.32
C TRP A 176 -5.74 6.67 -6.80
N VAL A 177 -6.45 7.15 -7.81
CA VAL A 177 -6.28 8.53 -8.32
C VAL A 177 -6.53 9.56 -7.20
N ALA A 178 -7.57 9.37 -6.39
CA ALA A 178 -7.89 10.28 -5.30
C ALA A 178 -6.82 10.26 -4.18
N VAL A 179 -6.23 9.09 -3.90
CA VAL A 179 -5.11 8.96 -2.96
C VAL A 179 -3.88 9.69 -3.47
N ASP A 180 -3.53 9.51 -4.74
CA ASP A 180 -2.35 10.11 -5.36
C ASP A 180 -2.48 11.63 -5.50
N LEU A 181 -3.68 12.14 -5.84
CA LEU A 181 -3.95 13.58 -5.91
C LEU A 181 -3.72 14.31 -4.57
N VAL A 182 -3.88 13.61 -3.45
CA VAL A 182 -3.60 14.15 -2.12
C VAL A 182 -2.16 13.84 -1.70
N GLY A 183 -1.73 12.59 -1.86
CA GLY A 183 -0.44 12.11 -1.35
C GLY A 183 0.76 12.68 -2.08
N VAL A 184 0.70 12.82 -3.41
CA VAL A 184 1.84 13.31 -4.21
C VAL A 184 2.16 14.78 -3.89
N PRO A 185 1.23 15.75 -3.96
CA PRO A 185 1.53 17.13 -3.58
C PRO A 185 2.04 17.25 -2.15
N PHE A 186 1.48 16.46 -1.25
CA PHE A 186 1.84 16.50 0.16
C PHE A 186 3.23 15.93 0.45
N ALA A 187 3.71 14.99 -0.35
CA ALA A 187 5.07 14.46 -0.23
C ALA A 187 6.16 15.49 -0.63
N PHE A 188 5.79 16.53 -1.37
CA PHE A 188 6.68 17.61 -1.82
C PHE A 188 6.51 18.92 -1.03
N SER A 189 5.59 19.01 -0.07
CA SER A 189 5.37 20.16 0.79
C SER A 189 6.20 20.05 2.08
#